data_5fd57a8a771527b245efd52c56aa248b
#
_entry.id   5fd57a8a771527b245efd52c56aa248b
#
_cell.length_a   1.000
_cell.length_b   1.000
_cell.length_c   1.000
_cell.angle_alpha   90.00
_cell.angle_beta   90.00
_cell.angle_gamma   90.00
#
_symmetry.space_group_name_H-M   'P 1'
#
loop_
_entity.id
_entity.type
_entity.pdbx_description
1 polymer ?
#
loop_
_entity_poly.entity_id
_entity_poly.type
_entity_poly.pdbx_seq_one_letter_code
_entity_poly.pdbx_strand_id
1 'polypeptide(L)'
;MFLKNNKYIYYLSIIILLSFSYNVQANTKVKILDYLNSLQYFSASFIQNDNETLSEGMVYIGKKRVRAEYLSPSKILIVLDEDKAMYYNYELEEDEFFNPKNTNAWFFYDIFRNPNFFEDSEIKLKDKEIILKKNGLDNEQTKYVIVVYFENNPVILRKIEVFINDEYLQISIFNHSYNEDFDKDFFKLISPKLLG
;
A
#
# COMPACT_ATOMS: atom_id res chain seq x y z
N MET A 1 36.79 -42.01 26.43
CA MET A 1 35.97 -41.06 27.22
C MET A 1 35.77 -39.76 26.40
N PHE A 2 35.15 -39.84 25.22
CA PHE A 2 34.93 -38.65 24.33
C PHE A 2 33.65 -38.81 23.45
N LEU A 3 32.48 -39.00 24.07
CA LEU A 3 31.22 -39.09 23.30
C LEU A 3 30.03 -38.42 24.01
N LYS A 4 30.24 -37.39 24.85
CA LYS A 4 29.15 -36.75 25.57
C LYS A 4 28.83 -35.31 25.13
N ASN A 5 29.58 -34.71 24.20
CA ASN A 5 29.42 -33.29 23.85
C ASN A 5 28.68 -32.97 22.54
N ASN A 6 28.27 -33.97 21.74
CA ASN A 6 27.65 -33.67 20.44
C ASN A 6 26.22 -33.09 20.52
N LYS A 7 25.45 -33.41 21.54
CA LYS A 7 24.07 -32.87 21.67
C LYS A 7 24.06 -31.35 21.86
N TYR A 8 25.00 -30.81 22.66
CA TYR A 8 25.07 -29.34 22.88
C TYR A 8 25.49 -28.58 21.62
N ILE A 9 26.32 -29.17 20.77
CA ILE A 9 26.73 -28.58 19.50
C ILE A 9 25.54 -28.49 18.56
N TYR A 10 24.68 -29.52 18.49
CA TYR A 10 23.46 -29.49 17.69
C TYR A 10 22.45 -28.42 18.18
N TYR A 11 22.24 -28.28 19.50
CA TYR A 11 21.36 -27.25 20.06
C TYR A 11 21.92 -25.85 19.79
N LEU A 12 23.21 -25.66 19.90
CA LEU A 12 23.88 -24.38 19.63
C LEU A 12 23.76 -24.01 18.14
N SER A 13 23.96 -24.95 17.22
CA SER A 13 23.80 -24.73 15.79
C SER A 13 22.34 -24.38 15.38
N ILE A 14 21.35 -24.99 16.01
CA ILE A 14 19.93 -24.68 15.79
C ILE A 14 19.60 -23.26 16.28
N ILE A 15 20.09 -22.85 17.43
CA ILE A 15 19.90 -21.50 17.98
C ILE A 15 20.54 -20.44 17.07
N ILE A 16 21.74 -20.70 16.54
CA ILE A 16 22.41 -19.78 15.61
C ILE A 16 21.64 -19.68 14.31
N LEU A 17 21.13 -20.78 13.74
CA LEU A 17 20.33 -20.77 12.52
C LEU A 17 19.02 -19.98 12.68
N LEU A 18 18.37 -20.11 13.83
CA LEU A 18 17.14 -19.34 14.13
C LEU A 18 17.42 -17.84 14.26
N SER A 19 18.54 -17.44 14.86
CA SER A 19 18.90 -16.01 15.01
C SER A 19 19.20 -15.31 13.67
N PHE A 20 19.76 -16.02 12.68
CA PHE A 20 19.96 -15.47 11.35
C PHE A 20 18.66 -15.17 10.60
N SER A 21 17.64 -16.01 10.74
CA SER A 21 16.34 -15.83 10.10
C SER A 21 15.60 -14.58 10.59
N TYR A 22 15.66 -14.27 11.88
CA TYR A 22 15.06 -13.07 12.47
C TYR A 22 15.71 -11.78 11.95
N ASN A 23 17.03 -11.76 11.80
CA ASN A 23 17.76 -10.58 11.32
C ASN A 23 17.42 -10.24 9.86
N VAL A 24 17.22 -11.22 9.00
CA VAL A 24 16.88 -11.01 7.58
C VAL A 24 15.48 -10.40 7.43
N GLN A 25 14.51 -10.88 8.18
CA GLN A 25 13.14 -10.35 8.11
C GLN A 25 13.05 -8.92 8.67
N ALA A 26 13.72 -8.62 9.77
CA ALA A 26 13.77 -7.27 10.34
C ALA A 26 14.37 -6.26 9.35
N ASN A 27 15.48 -6.59 8.71
CA ASN A 27 16.12 -5.74 7.70
C ASN A 27 15.22 -5.54 6.47
N THR A 28 14.50 -6.57 6.03
CA THR A 28 13.57 -6.45 4.91
C THR A 28 12.40 -5.53 5.23
N LYS A 29 11.87 -5.60 6.44
CA LYS A 29 10.79 -4.72 6.90
C LYS A 29 11.22 -3.25 6.86
N VAL A 30 12.40 -2.95 7.41
CA VAL A 30 12.96 -1.59 7.38
C VAL A 30 13.07 -1.09 5.95
N LYS A 31 13.61 -1.88 5.02
CA LYS A 31 13.70 -1.49 3.59
C LYS A 31 12.35 -1.18 2.95
N ILE A 32 11.30 -1.95 3.28
CA ILE A 32 9.96 -1.69 2.76
C ILE A 32 9.40 -0.39 3.33
N LEU A 33 9.51 -0.19 4.64
CA LEU A 33 9.03 1.02 5.30
C LEU A 33 9.77 2.26 4.80
N ASP A 34 11.08 2.17 4.63
CA ASP A 34 11.90 3.25 4.04
C ASP A 34 11.45 3.55 2.61
N TYR A 35 11.20 2.50 1.80
CA TYR A 35 10.67 2.67 0.45
C TYR A 35 9.30 3.36 0.46
N LEU A 36 8.33 2.89 1.25
CA LEU A 36 7.00 3.50 1.34
C LEU A 36 7.07 4.96 1.83
N ASN A 37 7.92 5.24 2.81
CA ASN A 37 8.15 6.61 3.29
C ASN A 37 8.83 7.50 2.25
N SER A 38 9.61 6.93 1.35
CA SER A 38 10.26 7.67 0.25
C SER A 38 9.29 8.02 -0.88
N LEU A 39 8.10 7.41 -0.94
CA LEU A 39 7.07 7.69 -1.94
C LEU A 39 6.38 9.04 -1.69
N GLN A 40 7.18 10.10 -1.59
CA GLN A 40 6.71 11.47 -1.64
C GLN A 40 7.02 12.01 -3.03
N TYR A 41 6.07 12.72 -3.64
CA TYR A 41 6.19 13.21 -5.02
C TYR A 41 6.40 12.06 -6.03
N PHE A 42 5.55 11.07 -5.90
CA PHE A 42 5.56 9.85 -6.70
C PHE A 42 4.31 9.77 -7.56
N SER A 43 4.44 9.22 -8.76
CA SER A 43 3.31 8.82 -9.59
C SER A 43 3.49 7.42 -10.17
N ALA A 44 2.38 6.77 -10.48
CA ALA A 44 2.37 5.50 -11.18
C ALA A 44 1.04 5.27 -11.90
N SER A 45 1.07 4.47 -12.95
CA SER A 45 -0.15 3.91 -13.53
C SER A 45 -0.67 2.77 -12.68
N PHE A 46 -1.99 2.58 -12.64
CA PHE A 46 -2.59 1.42 -12.01
C PHE A 46 -3.68 0.78 -12.89
N ILE A 47 -3.88 -0.53 -12.65
CA ILE A 47 -5.06 -1.28 -13.09
C ILE A 47 -5.69 -1.87 -11.84
N GLN A 48 -6.95 -1.59 -11.62
CA GLN A 48 -7.78 -2.08 -10.53
C GLN A 48 -8.78 -3.10 -11.06
N ASN A 49 -8.93 -4.21 -10.34
CA ASN A 49 -9.90 -5.27 -10.60
C ASN A 49 -10.61 -5.62 -9.30
N ASP A 50 -11.94 -5.53 -9.29
CA ASP A 50 -12.82 -5.92 -8.17
C ASP A 50 -13.66 -7.18 -8.47
N ASN A 51 -13.24 -8.00 -9.46
CA ASN A 51 -13.91 -9.17 -10.03
C ASN A 51 -15.10 -8.85 -10.95
N GLU A 52 -15.66 -7.66 -10.92
CA GLU A 52 -16.78 -7.23 -11.76
C GLU A 52 -16.32 -6.22 -12.80
N THR A 53 -15.45 -5.30 -12.38
CA THR A 53 -15.01 -4.15 -13.17
C THR A 53 -13.51 -4.11 -13.27
N LEU A 54 -13.01 -3.77 -14.46
CA LEU A 54 -11.61 -3.41 -14.67
C LEU A 54 -11.53 -1.90 -14.87
N SER A 55 -10.78 -1.24 -13.99
CA SER A 55 -10.54 0.20 -14.03
C SER A 55 -9.06 0.48 -14.19
N GLU A 56 -8.72 1.55 -14.89
CA GLU A 56 -7.34 1.99 -15.05
C GLU A 56 -7.20 3.48 -14.75
N GLY A 57 -6.02 3.88 -14.34
CA GLY A 57 -5.77 5.26 -13.98
C GLY A 57 -4.34 5.55 -13.55
N MET A 58 -4.19 6.71 -12.91
CA MET A 58 -2.95 7.20 -12.33
C MET A 58 -3.11 7.44 -10.84
N VAL A 59 -2.13 7.04 -10.06
CA VAL A 59 -2.02 7.38 -8.65
C VAL A 59 -0.84 8.34 -8.44
N TYR A 60 -1.06 9.35 -7.60
CA TYR A 60 -0.09 10.35 -7.24
C TYR A 60 0.01 10.44 -5.73
N ILE A 61 1.22 10.40 -5.19
CA ILE A 61 1.48 10.44 -3.76
C ILE A 61 2.21 11.74 -3.44
N GLY A 62 1.50 12.66 -2.81
CA GLY A 62 2.06 13.90 -2.30
C GLY A 62 2.58 13.77 -0.88
N LYS A 63 3.07 14.86 -0.31
CA LYS A 63 3.61 14.89 1.06
C LYS A 63 2.59 14.47 2.12
N LYS A 64 1.32 14.86 1.96
CA LYS A 64 0.24 14.60 2.92
C LYS A 64 -0.97 13.89 2.31
N ARG A 65 -1.10 13.86 0.99
CA ARG A 65 -2.30 13.42 0.30
C ARG A 65 -2.00 12.39 -0.77
N VAL A 66 -3.00 11.58 -1.04
CA VAL A 66 -3.03 10.64 -2.16
C VAL A 66 -4.10 11.14 -3.14
N ARG A 67 -3.75 11.16 -4.43
CA ARG A 67 -4.66 11.50 -5.52
C ARG A 67 -4.73 10.31 -6.47
N ALA A 68 -5.93 9.89 -6.84
CA ALA A 68 -6.17 8.89 -7.88
C ALA A 68 -7.03 9.50 -8.99
N GLU A 69 -6.62 9.30 -10.22
CA GLU A 69 -7.35 9.69 -11.41
C GLU A 69 -7.68 8.44 -12.20
N TYR A 70 -8.94 8.03 -12.20
CA TYR A 70 -9.45 6.97 -13.06
C TYR A 70 -9.67 7.53 -14.46
N LEU A 71 -9.24 6.78 -15.47
CA LEU A 71 -9.34 7.14 -16.87
C LEU A 71 -10.39 6.29 -17.59
N SER A 72 -10.62 5.08 -17.12
CA SER A 72 -11.55 4.11 -17.68
C SER A 72 -12.09 3.21 -16.54
N PRO A 73 -13.37 2.75 -16.58
CA PRO A 73 -14.38 3.05 -17.62
C PRO A 73 -14.93 4.48 -17.52
N SER A 74 -14.92 5.11 -16.36
CA SER A 74 -15.39 6.49 -16.15
C SER A 74 -14.26 7.38 -15.65
N LYS A 75 -14.26 8.65 -16.03
CA LYS A 75 -13.29 9.63 -15.55
C LYS A 75 -13.69 10.09 -14.15
N ILE A 76 -12.88 9.69 -13.16
CA ILE A 76 -13.11 9.99 -11.75
C ILE A 76 -11.83 10.54 -11.14
N LEU A 77 -11.97 11.56 -10.31
CA LEU A 77 -10.90 12.09 -9.48
C LEU A 77 -11.21 11.78 -8.02
N ILE A 78 -10.26 11.22 -7.30
CA ILE A 78 -10.31 11.05 -5.84
C ILE A 78 -9.08 11.70 -5.22
N VAL A 79 -9.28 12.54 -4.22
CA VAL A 79 -8.19 13.11 -3.41
C VAL A 79 -8.45 12.75 -1.96
N LEU A 80 -7.48 12.07 -1.34
CA LEU A 80 -7.55 11.61 0.05
C LEU A 80 -6.59 12.41 0.94
N ASP A 81 -7.08 12.91 2.05
CA ASP A 81 -6.34 13.36 3.21
C ASP A 81 -6.68 12.44 4.40
N GLU A 82 -6.13 12.63 5.57
CA GLU A 82 -6.32 11.77 6.73
C GLU A 82 -7.79 11.61 7.16
N ASP A 83 -8.55 12.71 7.18
CA ASP A 83 -9.94 12.76 7.65
C ASP A 83 -10.92 13.36 6.65
N LYS A 84 -10.43 13.72 5.47
CA LYS A 84 -11.23 14.34 4.41
C LYS A 84 -10.86 13.77 3.05
N ALA A 85 -11.86 13.52 2.25
CA ALA A 85 -11.69 13.10 0.88
C ALA A 85 -12.64 13.86 -0.03
N MET A 86 -12.27 13.93 -1.29
CA MET A 86 -13.12 14.45 -2.36
C MET A 86 -13.16 13.41 -3.47
N TYR A 87 -14.36 13.10 -3.90
CA TYR A 87 -14.66 12.36 -5.12
C TYR A 87 -15.25 13.34 -6.15
N TYR A 88 -14.88 13.22 -7.40
CA TYR A 88 -15.46 13.96 -8.50
C TYR A 88 -15.63 13.06 -9.72
N ASN A 89 -16.84 12.99 -10.24
CA ASN A 89 -17.17 12.32 -11.51
C ASN A 89 -17.26 13.35 -12.63
N TYR A 90 -16.37 13.28 -13.61
CA TYR A 90 -16.32 14.23 -14.73
C TYR A 90 -17.49 14.08 -15.70
N GLU A 91 -18.08 12.89 -15.82
CA GLU A 91 -19.19 12.63 -16.75
C GLU A 91 -20.52 13.14 -16.20
N LEU A 92 -20.72 12.98 -14.88
CA LEU A 92 -21.92 13.44 -14.18
C LEU A 92 -21.79 14.89 -13.68
N GLU A 93 -20.57 15.41 -13.68
CA GLU A 93 -20.22 16.71 -13.08
C GLU A 93 -20.63 16.77 -11.60
N GLU A 94 -20.51 15.68 -10.87
CA GLU A 94 -20.88 15.58 -9.47
C GLU A 94 -19.66 15.45 -8.58
N ASP A 95 -19.69 16.15 -7.44
CA ASP A 95 -18.66 16.06 -6.41
C ASP A 95 -19.26 15.65 -5.07
N GLU A 96 -18.50 14.86 -4.32
CA GLU A 96 -18.83 14.43 -2.97
C GLU A 96 -17.62 14.62 -2.06
N PHE A 97 -17.87 15.15 -0.86
CA PHE A 97 -16.86 15.25 0.20
C PHE A 97 -17.23 14.29 1.32
N PHE A 98 -16.29 13.46 1.72
CA PHE A 98 -16.51 12.43 2.72
C PHE A 98 -15.32 12.25 3.66
N ASN A 99 -15.52 11.50 4.75
CA ASN A 99 -14.42 11.07 5.59
C ASN A 99 -13.95 9.67 5.11
N PRO A 100 -12.71 9.50 4.64
CA PRO A 100 -12.22 8.21 4.13
C PRO A 100 -12.26 7.12 5.20
N LYS A 101 -12.18 7.47 6.50
CA LYS A 101 -12.27 6.50 7.62
C LYS A 101 -13.61 5.79 7.73
N ASN A 102 -14.65 6.33 7.10
CA ASN A 102 -15.99 5.75 7.05
C ASN A 102 -16.26 4.97 5.75
N THR A 103 -15.25 4.72 4.95
CA THR A 103 -15.35 4.02 3.66
C THR A 103 -14.14 3.12 3.49
N ASN A 104 -14.18 2.19 2.53
CA ASN A 104 -13.03 1.36 2.19
C ASN A 104 -11.83 2.13 1.60
N ALA A 105 -11.94 3.46 1.42
CA ALA A 105 -10.83 4.27 0.91
C ALA A 105 -9.72 4.53 1.95
N TRP A 106 -9.98 4.31 3.24
CA TRP A 106 -9.02 4.57 4.33
C TRP A 106 -7.70 3.82 4.14
N PHE A 107 -7.74 2.58 3.64
CA PHE A 107 -6.53 1.77 3.50
C PHE A 107 -5.57 2.32 2.45
N PHE A 108 -6.06 3.00 1.41
CA PHE A 108 -5.19 3.66 0.43
C PHE A 108 -4.39 4.79 1.06
N TYR A 109 -5.03 5.58 1.91
CA TYR A 109 -4.33 6.60 2.66
C TYR A 109 -3.29 5.99 3.60
N ASP A 110 -3.70 5.00 4.39
CA ASP A 110 -2.86 4.37 5.41
C ASP A 110 -1.65 3.64 4.81
N ILE A 111 -1.81 2.91 3.71
CA ILE A 111 -0.69 2.24 3.03
C ILE A 111 0.45 3.22 2.71
N PHE A 112 0.12 4.42 2.27
CA PHE A 112 1.11 5.38 1.79
C PHE A 112 1.49 6.47 2.78
N ARG A 113 0.65 6.74 3.79
CA ARG A 113 0.81 7.92 4.66
C ARG A 113 0.86 7.61 6.15
N ASN A 114 0.44 6.45 6.59
CA ASN A 114 0.54 6.03 7.98
C ASN A 114 1.80 5.19 8.20
N PRO A 115 2.88 5.74 8.81
CA PRO A 115 4.14 5.02 8.96
C PRO A 115 4.01 3.75 9.82
N ASN A 116 3.01 3.70 10.70
CA ASN A 116 2.81 2.59 11.63
C ASN A 116 1.85 1.53 11.07
N PHE A 117 1.26 1.78 9.89
CA PHE A 117 0.23 0.89 9.35
C PHE A 117 0.69 -0.57 9.22
N PHE A 118 1.95 -0.79 8.89
CA PHE A 118 2.52 -2.12 8.71
C PHE A 118 3.34 -2.65 9.89
N GLU A 119 3.27 -2.04 11.08
CA GLU A 119 4.07 -2.48 12.23
C GLU A 119 3.85 -3.96 12.58
N ASP A 120 2.60 -4.43 12.57
CA ASP A 120 2.22 -5.82 12.92
C ASP A 120 2.11 -6.74 11.71
N SER A 121 2.69 -6.36 10.56
CA SER A 121 2.57 -7.14 9.33
C SER A 121 3.53 -8.32 9.29
N GLU A 122 3.08 -9.41 8.69
CA GLU A 122 3.89 -10.56 8.34
C GLU A 122 4.65 -10.32 7.04
N ILE A 123 5.90 -10.73 6.98
CA ILE A 123 6.73 -10.64 5.77
C ILE A 123 7.10 -12.04 5.29
N LYS A 124 6.94 -12.27 3.99
CA LYS A 124 7.44 -13.46 3.30
C LYS A 124 8.35 -13.04 2.16
N LEU A 125 9.53 -13.62 2.13
CA LEU A 125 10.45 -13.53 0.99
C LEU A 125 10.25 -14.75 0.11
N LYS A 126 10.01 -14.52 -1.19
CA LYS A 126 9.86 -15.58 -2.18
C LYS A 126 10.62 -15.18 -3.44
N ASP A 127 11.79 -15.79 -3.64
CA ASP A 127 12.70 -15.51 -4.76
C ASP A 127 13.00 -13.99 -4.90
N LYS A 128 12.43 -13.37 -5.93
CA LYS A 128 12.59 -11.94 -6.23
C LYS A 128 11.45 -11.07 -5.69
N GLU A 129 10.52 -11.66 -4.94
CA GLU A 129 9.32 -11.00 -4.45
C GLU A 129 9.34 -10.89 -2.92
N ILE A 130 8.87 -9.76 -2.41
CA ILE A 130 8.57 -9.55 -1.00
C ILE A 130 7.07 -9.43 -0.87
N ILE A 131 6.47 -10.21 0.00
CA ILE A 131 5.05 -10.18 0.30
C ILE A 131 4.87 -9.67 1.73
N LEU A 132 4.16 -8.57 1.88
CA LEU A 132 3.79 -7.98 3.16
C LEU A 132 2.30 -8.20 3.38
N LYS A 133 1.93 -8.89 4.46
CA LYS A 133 0.54 -9.19 4.78
C LYS A 133 0.14 -8.57 6.11
N LYS A 134 -0.93 -7.81 6.11
CA LYS A 134 -1.58 -7.25 7.30
C LYS A 134 -3.00 -7.79 7.43
N ASN A 135 -3.34 -8.24 8.63
CA ASN A 135 -4.71 -8.57 9.02
C ASN A 135 -5.16 -7.59 10.11
N GLY A 136 -6.43 -7.27 10.14
CA GLY A 136 -6.96 -6.38 11.16
C GLY A 136 -8.47 -6.31 11.18
N LEU A 137 -8.94 -5.39 12.00
CA LEU A 137 -10.33 -4.94 12.05
C LEU A 137 -10.36 -3.45 11.71
N ASP A 138 -11.33 -3.03 10.91
CA ASP A 138 -11.57 -1.62 10.65
C ASP A 138 -12.36 -0.96 11.80
N ASN A 139 -12.76 0.29 11.61
CA ASN A 139 -13.52 1.04 12.61
C ASN A 139 -14.90 0.44 12.92
N GLU A 140 -15.47 -0.32 12.00
CA GLU A 140 -16.77 -1.00 12.13
C GLU A 140 -16.61 -2.44 12.63
N GLN A 141 -15.41 -2.83 13.08
CA GLN A 141 -15.05 -4.20 13.51
C GLN A 141 -15.12 -5.23 12.36
N THR A 142 -15.04 -4.76 11.13
CA THR A 142 -15.00 -5.62 9.95
C THR A 142 -13.60 -6.17 9.74
N LYS A 143 -13.49 -7.47 9.50
CA LYS A 143 -12.20 -8.12 9.21
C LYS A 143 -11.69 -7.72 7.84
N TYR A 144 -10.41 -7.37 7.80
CA TYR A 144 -9.71 -7.12 6.54
C TYR A 144 -8.39 -7.89 6.45
N VAL A 145 -7.97 -8.15 5.22
CA VAL A 145 -6.63 -8.64 4.89
C VAL A 145 -6.08 -7.77 3.76
N ILE A 146 -4.94 -7.14 3.99
CA ILE A 146 -4.22 -6.39 2.97
C ILE A 146 -2.91 -7.11 2.68
N VAL A 147 -2.65 -7.39 1.40
CA VAL A 147 -1.43 -8.02 0.93
C VAL A 147 -0.76 -7.09 -0.08
N VAL A 148 0.47 -6.72 0.21
CA VAL A 148 1.26 -5.83 -0.65
C VAL A 148 2.45 -6.60 -1.18
N TYR A 149 2.64 -6.53 -2.49
CA TYR A 149 3.68 -7.23 -3.23
C TYR A 149 4.71 -6.24 -3.74
N PHE A 150 5.95 -6.52 -3.44
CA PHE A 150 7.08 -5.73 -3.90
C PHE A 150 8.04 -6.63 -4.69
N GLU A 151 8.65 -6.08 -5.71
CA GLU A 151 9.87 -6.62 -6.27
C GLU A 151 11.01 -6.41 -5.26
N ASN A 152 11.95 -7.34 -5.21
CA ASN A 152 13.11 -7.28 -4.33
C ASN A 152 14.37 -6.94 -5.14
N ASN A 153 15.09 -5.89 -4.75
CA ASN A 153 16.35 -5.43 -5.39
C ASN A 153 16.19 -4.91 -6.84
N PRO A 154 15.76 -3.65 -7.01
CA PRO A 154 15.34 -2.71 -5.96
C PRO A 154 13.97 -3.03 -5.40
N VAL A 155 13.64 -2.48 -4.21
CA VAL A 155 12.27 -2.59 -3.68
C VAL A 155 11.38 -1.70 -4.53
N ILE A 156 10.36 -2.31 -5.16
CA ILE A 156 9.39 -1.61 -6.02
C ILE A 156 8.00 -2.18 -5.74
N LEU A 157 7.04 -1.33 -5.39
CA LEU A 157 5.65 -1.71 -5.21
C LEU A 157 5.05 -2.19 -6.55
N ARG A 158 4.45 -3.37 -6.57
CA ARG A 158 3.88 -3.97 -7.79
C ARG A 158 2.39 -4.20 -7.70
N LYS A 159 1.89 -4.61 -6.54
CA LYS A 159 0.50 -5.00 -6.39
C LYS A 159 0.02 -4.81 -4.97
N ILE A 160 -1.24 -4.45 -4.83
CA ILE A 160 -1.98 -4.40 -3.57
C ILE A 160 -3.22 -5.27 -3.75
N GLU A 161 -3.47 -6.17 -2.83
CA GLU A 161 -4.72 -6.94 -2.73
C GLU A 161 -5.39 -6.60 -1.40
N VAL A 162 -6.69 -6.38 -1.45
CA VAL A 162 -7.52 -6.06 -0.29
C VAL A 162 -8.71 -6.98 -0.26
N PHE A 163 -8.92 -7.59 0.90
CA PHE A 163 -10.07 -8.42 1.20
C PHE A 163 -10.77 -7.81 2.41
N ILE A 164 -12.00 -7.36 2.26
CA ILE A 164 -12.83 -6.79 3.33
C ILE A 164 -14.19 -7.46 3.22
N ASN A 165 -14.60 -8.22 4.23
CA ASN A 165 -15.75 -9.13 4.16
C ASN A 165 -15.59 -10.10 2.98
N ASP A 166 -16.58 -10.10 2.08
CA ASP A 166 -16.60 -10.91 0.84
C ASP A 166 -16.13 -10.10 -0.38
N GLU A 167 -15.73 -8.84 -0.20
CA GLU A 167 -15.23 -7.98 -1.27
C GLU A 167 -13.74 -8.21 -1.50
N TYR A 168 -13.35 -8.28 -2.76
CA TYR A 168 -11.98 -8.40 -3.21
C TYR A 168 -11.62 -7.26 -4.13
N LEU A 169 -10.46 -6.66 -3.90
CA LEU A 169 -9.91 -5.62 -4.74
C LEU A 169 -8.44 -5.91 -5.02
N GLN A 170 -8.04 -5.92 -6.27
CA GLN A 170 -6.64 -6.00 -6.70
C GLN A 170 -6.25 -4.74 -7.45
N ILE A 171 -5.09 -4.18 -7.11
CA ILE A 171 -4.50 -3.04 -7.80
C ILE A 171 -3.09 -3.40 -8.22
N SER A 172 -2.87 -3.47 -9.52
CA SER A 172 -1.54 -3.62 -10.13
C SER A 172 -0.94 -2.25 -10.41
N ILE A 173 0.33 -2.03 -10.06
CA ILE A 173 1.01 -0.74 -10.12
C ILE A 173 2.24 -0.84 -11.01
N PHE A 174 2.38 0.07 -11.96
CA PHE A 174 3.44 0.07 -12.97
C PHE A 174 3.74 1.49 -13.46
N ASN A 175 4.73 1.67 -14.35
CA ASN A 175 5.16 2.97 -14.87
C ASN A 175 5.46 3.98 -13.74
N HIS A 176 6.29 3.55 -12.78
CA HIS A 176 6.66 4.36 -11.62
C HIS A 176 7.51 5.58 -12.04
N SER A 177 7.14 6.75 -11.53
CA SER A 177 7.93 7.96 -11.61
C SER A 177 8.16 8.54 -10.21
N TYR A 178 9.36 9.01 -9.96
CA TYR A 178 9.81 9.49 -8.65
C TYR A 178 10.28 10.93 -8.76
N ASN A 179 10.20 11.66 -7.63
CA ASN A 179 10.60 13.07 -7.54
C ASN A 179 9.82 13.98 -8.50
N GLU A 180 8.52 13.71 -8.63
CA GLU A 180 7.61 14.52 -9.43
C GLU A 180 7.51 15.95 -8.89
N ASP A 181 7.44 16.92 -9.78
CA ASP A 181 7.17 18.32 -9.43
C ASP A 181 5.68 18.60 -9.65
N PHE A 182 4.90 18.51 -8.58
CA PHE A 182 3.47 18.76 -8.63
C PHE A 182 3.16 20.22 -8.37
N ASP A 183 2.26 20.77 -9.15
CA ASP A 183 1.71 22.09 -8.91
C ASP A 183 1.17 22.24 -7.47
N LYS A 184 1.29 23.43 -6.91
CA LYS A 184 0.83 23.78 -5.56
C LYS A 184 -0.61 23.36 -5.27
N ASP A 185 -1.46 23.36 -6.30
CA ASP A 185 -2.89 23.12 -6.20
C ASP A 185 -3.29 21.69 -6.58
N PHE A 186 -2.34 20.86 -7.04
CA PHE A 186 -2.59 19.53 -7.59
C PHE A 186 -3.32 18.59 -6.61
N PHE A 187 -3.03 18.69 -5.32
CA PHE A 187 -3.66 17.90 -4.28
C PHE A 187 -4.76 18.64 -3.49
N LYS A 188 -5.28 19.76 -4.00
CA LYS A 188 -6.35 20.47 -3.30
C LYS A 188 -7.65 19.68 -3.31
N LEU A 189 -8.35 19.69 -2.17
CA LEU A 189 -9.71 19.19 -2.02
C LEU A 189 -10.69 20.27 -2.51
N ILE A 190 -10.64 20.55 -3.80
CA ILE A 190 -11.48 21.56 -4.47
C ILE A 190 -12.12 20.89 -5.68
N SER A 191 -13.43 21.01 -5.78
CA SER A 191 -14.15 20.50 -6.96
C SER A 191 -13.60 21.12 -8.24
N PRO A 192 -13.29 20.30 -9.26
CA PRO A 192 -12.86 20.81 -10.57
C PRO A 192 -13.83 21.82 -11.20
N LYS A 193 -15.12 21.79 -10.87
CA LYS A 193 -16.11 22.81 -11.27
C LYS A 193 -15.73 24.24 -10.88
N LEU A 194 -14.98 24.39 -9.80
CA LEU A 194 -14.60 25.70 -9.26
C LEU A 194 -13.27 26.20 -9.81
N LEU A 195 -12.56 25.37 -10.59
CA LEU A 195 -11.24 25.65 -11.15
C LEU A 195 -11.30 25.99 -12.66
N GLY A 196 -12.48 25.84 -13.28
CA GLY A 196 -12.74 26.03 -14.72
C GLY A 196 -12.97 27.44 -15.17
#